data_bb4e71bd61b3281da5773b7c7993ab80
#
_entry.id   bb4e71bd61b3281da5773b7c7993ab80
#
_cell.length_a   1.000
_cell.length_b   1.000
_cell.length_c   1.000
_cell.angle_alpha   90.00
_cell.angle_beta   90.00
_cell.angle_gamma   90.00
#
_symmetry.space_group_name_H-M   'P 1'
#
loop_
_entity.id
_entity.type
_entity.pdbx_description
1 polymer ?
#
loop_
_entity_poly.entity_id
_entity_poly.type
_entity_poly.pdbx_seq_one_letter_code
_entity_poly.pdbx_strand_id
1 'polypeptide(L)'
;MARNYGFCADHESETVKKTAASKIFDTARDLFYRRGVRAVGVDEIVCEAGVTKPSLYRAFKSKDDLVAACLKESAREGSEAIHAAIAAAGPDPRDRLRAVIRYYADKIGSPDFRGCPMTNVAVELPEPGHPGRAVVEDCKTALRGLTVDLARDLRVTDPEALADGLMLIIEGAIATHHIFGSQGPAQSLTVTCDALIQSHLERRMA
;
A
#
# COMPACT_ATOMS: atom_id res chain seq x y z
N MET A 1 -58.68 -26.12 2.08
CA MET A 1 -57.53 -26.97 2.47
C MET A 1 -56.48 -26.87 1.36
N ALA A 2 -55.47 -26.06 1.58
CA ALA A 2 -54.29 -26.01 0.68
C ALA A 2 -53.10 -25.85 1.60
N ARG A 3 -52.20 -26.84 1.65
CA ARG A 3 -50.97 -26.85 2.45
C ARG A 3 -49.90 -26.08 1.72
N ASN A 4 -49.40 -25.03 2.38
CA ASN A 4 -48.18 -24.31 2.00
C ASN A 4 -46.95 -25.16 2.39
N TYR A 5 -46.14 -25.55 1.40
CA TYR A 5 -44.80 -26.07 1.61
C TYR A 5 -43.81 -24.90 1.49
N GLY A 6 -43.30 -24.44 2.64
CA GLY A 6 -42.17 -23.54 2.72
C GLY A 6 -40.90 -24.24 2.28
N PHE A 7 -40.27 -23.70 1.25
CA PHE A 7 -38.94 -24.10 0.81
C PHE A 7 -37.91 -23.22 1.58
N CYS A 8 -37.33 -23.74 2.64
CA CYS A 8 -36.16 -23.15 3.26
C CYS A 8 -34.97 -23.40 2.31
N ALA A 9 -34.49 -22.36 1.66
CA ALA A 9 -33.22 -22.38 0.98
C ALA A 9 -32.15 -22.11 2.04
N ASP A 10 -31.49 -23.17 2.49
CA ASP A 10 -30.27 -23.07 3.26
C ASP A 10 -29.14 -22.57 2.34
N HIS A 11 -28.84 -21.27 2.43
CA HIS A 11 -27.60 -20.72 1.93
C HIS A 11 -26.50 -21.08 2.94
N GLU A 12 -25.98 -22.30 2.85
CA GLU A 12 -24.67 -22.64 3.40
C GLU A 12 -23.63 -21.84 2.61
N SER A 13 -23.13 -20.75 3.21
CA SER A 13 -21.89 -20.12 2.77
C SER A 13 -20.78 -21.13 3.00
N GLU A 14 -20.29 -21.75 1.93
CA GLU A 14 -19.05 -22.56 1.93
C GLU A 14 -17.90 -21.69 2.43
N THR A 15 -17.62 -21.76 3.71
CA THR A 15 -16.40 -21.21 4.31
C THR A 15 -15.24 -22.05 3.80
N VAL A 16 -14.59 -21.60 2.71
CA VAL A 16 -13.36 -22.19 2.18
C VAL A 16 -12.36 -22.29 3.33
N LYS A 17 -12.07 -23.52 3.75
CA LYS A 17 -11.19 -23.80 4.91
C LYS A 17 -9.79 -23.29 4.58
N LYS A 18 -9.39 -22.14 5.18
CA LYS A 18 -8.09 -21.53 4.94
C LYS A 18 -6.96 -22.53 5.21
N THR A 19 -6.00 -22.62 4.30
CA THR A 19 -4.80 -23.47 4.47
C THR A 19 -3.91 -22.94 5.60
N ALA A 20 -3.02 -23.77 6.14
CA ALA A 20 -2.05 -23.31 7.13
C ALA A 20 -1.17 -22.17 6.59
N ALA A 21 -0.75 -22.25 5.32
CA ALA A 21 0.02 -21.21 4.66
C ALA A 21 -0.75 -19.87 4.58
N SER A 22 -2.03 -19.90 4.20
CA SER A 22 -2.86 -18.69 4.16
C SER A 22 -3.06 -18.08 5.56
N LYS A 23 -3.30 -18.91 6.59
CA LYS A 23 -3.41 -18.43 7.97
C LYS A 23 -2.14 -17.74 8.46
N ILE A 24 -0.97 -18.37 8.22
CA ILE A 24 0.33 -17.81 8.55
C ILE A 24 0.53 -16.47 7.86
N PHE A 25 0.26 -16.41 6.56
CA PHE A 25 0.42 -15.22 5.74
C PHE A 25 -0.46 -14.06 6.23
N ASP A 26 -1.76 -14.32 6.41
CA ASP A 26 -2.73 -13.29 6.84
C ASP A 26 -2.36 -12.74 8.23
N THR A 27 -2.03 -13.65 9.18
CA THR A 27 -1.61 -13.28 10.54
C THR A 27 -0.30 -12.50 10.54
N ALA A 28 0.71 -12.95 9.81
CA ALA A 28 2.00 -12.27 9.73
C ALA A 28 1.86 -10.88 9.12
N ARG A 29 1.06 -10.74 8.06
CA ARG A 29 0.80 -9.47 7.39
C ARG A 29 0.18 -8.44 8.34
N ASP A 30 -0.83 -8.84 9.12
CA ASP A 30 -1.48 -7.97 10.11
C ASP A 30 -0.49 -7.58 11.22
N LEU A 31 0.20 -8.56 11.80
CA LEU A 31 1.17 -8.32 12.87
C LEU A 31 2.32 -7.42 12.42
N PHE A 32 2.93 -7.68 11.26
CA PHE A 32 4.02 -6.85 10.73
C PHE A 32 3.56 -5.42 10.46
N TYR A 33 2.36 -5.23 9.94
CA TYR A 33 1.83 -3.89 9.69
C TYR A 33 1.56 -3.12 10.98
N ARG A 34 0.98 -3.77 11.99
CA ARG A 34 0.59 -3.11 13.25
C ARG A 34 1.74 -2.88 14.20
N ARG A 35 2.70 -3.81 14.26
CA ARG A 35 3.72 -3.86 15.31
C ARG A 35 5.15 -3.73 14.79
N GLY A 36 5.34 -3.81 13.49
CA GLY A 36 6.66 -3.81 12.86
C GLY A 36 7.27 -5.20 12.75
N VAL A 37 8.15 -5.37 11.78
CA VAL A 37 8.77 -6.67 11.47
C VAL A 37 9.69 -7.15 12.58
N ARG A 38 10.48 -6.23 13.16
CA ARG A 38 11.48 -6.60 14.20
C ARG A 38 10.83 -7.05 15.51
N ALA A 39 9.70 -6.46 15.86
CA ALA A 39 9.00 -6.76 17.12
C ALA A 39 8.25 -8.10 17.10
N VAL A 40 7.93 -8.65 15.92
CA VAL A 40 7.11 -9.86 15.77
C VAL A 40 7.99 -11.09 15.57
N GLY A 41 7.86 -12.07 16.47
CA GLY A 41 8.59 -13.34 16.42
C GLY A 41 7.80 -14.42 15.66
N VAL A 42 8.52 -15.45 15.16
CA VAL A 42 7.90 -16.61 14.51
C VAL A 42 6.97 -17.35 15.45
N ASP A 43 7.33 -17.47 16.72
CA ASP A 43 6.51 -18.17 17.73
C ASP A 43 5.16 -17.47 17.95
N GLU A 44 5.14 -16.16 17.92
CA GLU A 44 3.92 -15.37 18.00
C GLU A 44 3.03 -15.57 16.77
N ILE A 45 3.62 -15.52 15.56
CA ILE A 45 2.88 -15.73 14.31
C ILE A 45 2.19 -17.11 14.31
N VAL A 46 2.91 -18.18 14.68
CA VAL A 46 2.31 -19.53 14.65
C VAL A 46 1.27 -19.72 15.74
N CYS A 47 1.46 -19.11 16.92
CA CYS A 47 0.50 -19.13 18.01
C CYS A 47 -0.81 -18.45 17.59
N GLU A 48 -0.74 -17.23 17.06
CA GLU A 48 -1.90 -16.44 16.65
C GLU A 48 -2.62 -17.03 15.42
N ALA A 49 -1.85 -17.59 14.47
CA ALA A 49 -2.41 -18.29 13.32
C ALA A 49 -3.04 -19.67 13.67
N GLY A 50 -2.84 -20.18 14.88
CA GLY A 50 -3.31 -21.51 15.30
C GLY A 50 -2.66 -22.63 14.49
N VAL A 51 -1.35 -22.54 14.21
CA VAL A 51 -0.59 -23.51 13.45
C VAL A 51 0.71 -23.90 14.17
N THR A 52 1.48 -24.83 13.61
CA THR A 52 2.76 -25.23 14.18
C THR A 52 3.95 -24.57 13.47
N LYS A 53 5.08 -24.42 14.18
CA LYS A 53 6.34 -23.90 13.62
C LYS A 53 6.84 -24.68 12.39
N PRO A 54 6.77 -26.04 12.37
CA PRO A 54 7.07 -26.80 11.16
C PRO A 54 6.17 -26.46 9.97
N SER A 55 4.90 -26.11 10.21
CA SER A 55 3.97 -25.69 9.14
C SER A 55 4.39 -24.34 8.54
N LEU A 56 4.91 -23.43 9.35
CA LEU A 56 5.44 -22.14 8.87
C LEU A 56 6.67 -22.38 7.96
N TYR A 57 7.65 -23.15 8.43
CA TYR A 57 8.89 -23.39 7.65
C TYR A 57 8.68 -24.27 6.42
N ARG A 58 7.58 -25.02 6.35
CA ARG A 58 7.17 -25.72 5.12
C ARG A 58 6.61 -24.75 4.08
N ALA A 59 5.92 -23.69 4.51
CA ALA A 59 5.32 -22.67 3.63
C ALA A 59 6.29 -21.57 3.25
N PHE A 60 7.16 -21.15 4.18
CA PHE A 60 8.12 -20.06 4.00
C PHE A 60 9.48 -20.47 4.56
N LYS A 61 10.55 -20.33 3.76
CA LYS A 61 11.91 -20.79 4.13
C LYS A 61 12.46 -20.05 5.37
N SER A 62 12.07 -18.80 5.54
CA SER A 62 12.50 -17.92 6.64
C SER A 62 11.41 -16.90 7.00
N LYS A 63 11.58 -16.20 8.11
CA LYS A 63 10.78 -15.02 8.44
C LYS A 63 10.95 -13.92 7.39
N ASP A 64 12.15 -13.75 6.87
CA ASP A 64 12.48 -12.72 5.89
C ASP A 64 11.78 -12.98 4.55
N ASP A 65 11.67 -14.25 4.13
CA ASP A 65 10.87 -14.64 2.96
C ASP A 65 9.38 -14.38 3.17
N LEU A 66 8.87 -14.62 4.38
CA LEU A 66 7.48 -14.30 4.74
C LEU A 66 7.25 -12.79 4.70
N VAL A 67 8.18 -11.98 5.22
CA VAL A 67 8.14 -10.50 5.13
C VAL A 67 8.10 -10.06 3.67
N ALA A 68 9.00 -10.59 2.83
CA ALA A 68 9.04 -10.26 1.41
C ALA A 68 7.73 -10.65 0.70
N ALA A 69 7.14 -11.80 1.05
CA ALA A 69 5.85 -12.22 0.50
C ALA A 69 4.72 -11.27 0.91
N CYS A 70 4.66 -10.85 2.18
CA CYS A 70 3.66 -9.88 2.66
C CYS A 70 3.82 -8.52 1.96
N LEU A 71 5.05 -8.05 1.76
CA LEU A 71 5.32 -6.80 1.05
C LEU A 71 4.94 -6.88 -0.43
N LYS A 72 5.24 -7.99 -1.11
CA LYS A 72 4.84 -8.20 -2.51
C LYS A 72 3.33 -8.10 -2.68
N GLU A 73 2.57 -8.71 -1.78
CA GLU A 73 1.11 -8.62 -1.83
C GLU A 73 0.61 -7.19 -1.58
N SER A 74 1.18 -6.49 -0.59
CA SER A 74 0.84 -5.08 -0.34
C SER A 74 1.20 -4.18 -1.52
N ALA A 75 2.32 -4.43 -2.20
CA ALA A 75 2.73 -3.71 -3.41
C ALA A 75 1.76 -3.97 -4.57
N ARG A 76 1.35 -5.24 -4.78
CA ARG A 76 0.37 -5.63 -5.80
C ARG A 76 -0.97 -4.94 -5.59
N GLU A 77 -1.54 -5.05 -4.38
CA GLU A 77 -2.82 -4.42 -4.02
C GLU A 77 -2.77 -2.88 -4.19
N GLY A 78 -1.68 -2.26 -3.74
CA GLY A 78 -1.48 -0.82 -3.88
C GLY A 78 -1.38 -0.39 -5.34
N SER A 79 -0.62 -1.14 -6.14
CA SER A 79 -0.48 -0.89 -7.58
C SER A 79 -1.82 -1.02 -8.32
N GLU A 80 -2.56 -2.09 -8.05
CA GLU A 80 -3.89 -2.31 -8.65
C GLU A 80 -4.87 -1.19 -8.30
N ALA A 81 -4.89 -0.77 -7.03
CA ALA A 81 -5.76 0.31 -6.58
C ALA A 81 -5.39 1.66 -7.24
N ILE A 82 -4.10 1.96 -7.36
CA ILE A 82 -3.63 3.18 -8.04
C ILE A 82 -4.01 3.14 -9.52
N HIS A 83 -3.78 2.03 -10.22
CA HIS A 83 -4.16 1.91 -11.63
C HIS A 83 -5.67 2.02 -11.85
N ALA A 84 -6.48 1.43 -10.97
CA ALA A 84 -7.93 1.57 -10.99
C ALA A 84 -8.38 3.03 -10.78
N ALA A 85 -7.75 3.75 -9.84
CA ALA A 85 -8.03 5.16 -9.60
C ALA A 85 -7.67 6.03 -10.82
N ILE A 86 -6.53 5.77 -11.46
CA ILE A 86 -6.10 6.46 -12.69
C ILE A 86 -7.10 6.18 -13.84
N ALA A 87 -7.51 4.94 -14.00
CA ALA A 87 -8.48 4.56 -15.06
C ALA A 87 -9.84 5.24 -14.85
N ALA A 88 -10.29 5.36 -13.60
CA ALA A 88 -11.54 6.03 -13.23
C ALA A 88 -11.49 7.56 -13.37
N ALA A 89 -10.31 8.18 -13.39
CA ALA A 89 -10.14 9.63 -13.49
C ALA A 89 -10.42 10.19 -14.90
N GLY A 90 -10.58 9.32 -15.89
CA GLY A 90 -10.83 9.74 -17.28
C GLY A 90 -9.55 10.11 -18.06
N PRO A 91 -9.69 10.79 -19.21
CA PRO A 91 -8.58 11.01 -20.12
C PRO A 91 -7.69 12.22 -19.78
N ASP A 92 -8.14 13.13 -18.90
CA ASP A 92 -7.37 14.33 -18.57
C ASP A 92 -6.09 13.97 -17.81
N PRO A 93 -4.89 14.32 -18.33
CA PRO A 93 -3.62 13.98 -17.68
C PRO A 93 -3.51 14.53 -16.24
N ARG A 94 -4.09 15.70 -15.98
CA ARG A 94 -4.05 16.33 -14.67
C ARG A 94 -4.89 15.55 -13.65
N ASP A 95 -6.07 15.10 -14.06
CA ASP A 95 -6.95 14.31 -13.20
C ASP A 95 -6.37 12.92 -12.93
N ARG A 96 -5.69 12.32 -13.91
CA ARG A 96 -4.97 11.06 -13.74
C ARG A 96 -3.83 11.18 -12.72
N LEU A 97 -3.02 12.23 -12.79
CA LEU A 97 -1.96 12.48 -11.80
C LEU A 97 -2.56 12.74 -10.40
N ARG A 98 -3.63 13.52 -10.34
CA ARG A 98 -4.37 13.78 -9.09
C ARG A 98 -4.99 12.53 -8.49
N ALA A 99 -5.35 11.53 -9.30
CA ALA A 99 -5.88 10.27 -8.80
C ALA A 99 -4.86 9.52 -7.92
N VAL A 100 -3.57 9.56 -8.28
CA VAL A 100 -2.49 9.02 -7.43
C VAL A 100 -2.44 9.76 -6.09
N ILE A 101 -2.50 11.08 -6.11
CA ILE A 101 -2.45 11.91 -4.89
C ILE A 101 -3.66 11.63 -4.00
N ARG A 102 -4.87 11.54 -4.58
CA ARG A 102 -6.11 11.21 -3.85
C ARG A 102 -6.05 9.83 -3.22
N TYR A 103 -5.53 8.83 -3.94
CA TYR A 103 -5.33 7.50 -3.36
C TYR A 103 -4.52 7.55 -2.06
N TYR A 104 -3.43 8.32 -2.02
CA TYR A 104 -2.63 8.46 -0.80
C TYR A 104 -3.36 9.28 0.27
N ALA A 105 -4.07 10.35 -0.10
CA ALA A 105 -4.87 11.13 0.84
C ALA A 105 -5.94 10.28 1.53
N ASP A 106 -6.66 9.45 0.77
CA ASP A 106 -7.69 8.53 1.28
C ASP A 106 -7.09 7.46 2.20
N LYS A 107 -5.93 6.91 1.81
CA LYS A 107 -5.20 5.94 2.66
C LYS A 107 -4.77 6.56 3.99
N ILE A 108 -4.18 7.75 3.96
CA ILE A 108 -3.73 8.47 5.16
C ILE A 108 -4.93 8.85 6.05
N GLY A 109 -6.08 9.15 5.46
CA GLY A 109 -7.32 9.44 6.19
C GLY A 109 -8.01 8.21 6.80
N SER A 110 -7.57 7.00 6.48
CA SER A 110 -8.16 5.76 7.01
C SER A 110 -7.88 5.60 8.51
N PRO A 111 -8.88 5.20 9.33
CA PRO A 111 -8.71 5.04 10.78
C PRO A 111 -7.61 4.05 11.18
N ASP A 112 -7.40 3.02 10.36
CA ASP A 112 -6.41 1.96 10.62
C ASP A 112 -5.05 2.24 9.96
N PHE A 113 -4.82 3.45 9.47
CA PHE A 113 -3.59 3.79 8.79
C PHE A 113 -2.39 3.78 9.74
N ARG A 114 -1.42 2.92 9.46
CA ARG A 114 -0.16 2.75 10.20
C ARG A 114 1.06 3.07 9.34
N GLY A 115 0.90 3.94 8.34
CA GLY A 115 1.96 4.30 7.41
C GLY A 115 2.02 3.41 6.17
N CYS A 116 2.98 3.73 5.31
CA CYS A 116 3.27 2.93 4.13
C CYS A 116 4.05 1.67 4.55
N PRO A 117 3.57 0.44 4.28
CA PRO A 117 4.29 -0.79 4.61
C PRO A 117 5.71 -0.81 4.03
N MET A 118 5.90 -0.26 2.82
CA MET A 118 7.21 -0.18 2.17
C MET A 118 8.16 0.72 2.95
N THR A 119 7.73 1.93 3.30
CA THR A 119 8.55 2.90 4.02
C THR A 119 8.85 2.43 5.43
N ASN A 120 7.88 1.82 6.13
CA ASN A 120 8.09 1.26 7.47
C ASN A 120 9.19 0.19 7.43
N VAL A 121 9.11 -0.76 6.49
CA VAL A 121 10.12 -1.83 6.37
C VAL A 121 11.48 -1.27 5.93
N ALA A 122 11.52 -0.26 5.07
CA ALA A 122 12.79 0.38 4.67
C ALA A 122 13.57 0.95 5.86
N VAL A 123 12.85 1.47 6.86
CA VAL A 123 13.45 2.01 8.10
C VAL A 123 13.84 0.88 9.06
N GLU A 124 13.00 -0.15 9.21
CA GLU A 124 13.27 -1.26 10.11
C GLU A 124 14.39 -2.18 9.63
N LEU A 125 14.53 -2.39 8.33
CA LEU A 125 15.46 -3.34 7.71
C LEU A 125 16.38 -2.60 6.74
N PRO A 126 17.41 -1.91 7.25
CA PRO A 126 18.32 -1.10 6.43
C PRO A 126 19.34 -1.94 5.65
N GLU A 127 19.47 -3.24 5.94
CA GLU A 127 20.48 -4.12 5.35
C GLU A 127 20.23 -4.32 3.84
N PRO A 128 21.21 -3.97 2.94
CA PRO A 128 20.98 -3.98 1.49
C PRO A 128 20.65 -5.35 0.89
N GLY A 129 21.01 -6.44 1.54
CA GLY A 129 20.75 -7.82 1.06
C GLY A 129 19.45 -8.43 1.56
N HIS A 130 18.65 -7.72 2.34
CA HIS A 130 17.41 -8.27 2.88
C HIS A 130 16.33 -8.43 1.78
N PRO A 131 15.68 -9.62 1.64
CA PRO A 131 14.70 -9.85 0.56
C PRO A 131 13.53 -8.86 0.58
N GLY A 132 13.09 -8.42 1.75
CA GLY A 132 12.06 -7.38 1.88
C GLY A 132 12.53 -6.02 1.36
N ARG A 133 13.84 -5.71 1.45
CA ARG A 133 14.40 -4.46 0.95
C ARG A 133 14.32 -4.38 -0.58
N ALA A 134 14.63 -5.46 -1.28
CA ALA A 134 14.49 -5.53 -2.73
C ALA A 134 13.05 -5.24 -3.17
N VAL A 135 12.05 -5.80 -2.48
CA VAL A 135 10.63 -5.52 -2.79
C VAL A 135 10.29 -4.04 -2.61
N VAL A 136 10.82 -3.41 -1.56
CA VAL A 136 10.62 -1.96 -1.31
C VAL A 136 11.20 -1.13 -2.45
N GLU A 137 12.43 -1.42 -2.87
CA GLU A 137 13.13 -0.70 -3.94
C GLU A 137 12.39 -0.84 -5.27
N ASP A 138 11.98 -2.06 -5.64
CA ASP A 138 11.19 -2.32 -6.85
C ASP A 138 9.85 -1.55 -6.83
N CYS A 139 9.12 -1.61 -5.72
CA CYS A 139 7.84 -0.95 -5.57
C CYS A 139 7.96 0.58 -5.67
N LYS A 140 8.94 1.19 -4.99
CA LYS A 140 9.13 2.65 -5.03
C LYS A 140 9.65 3.12 -6.38
N THR A 141 10.51 2.35 -7.03
CA THR A 141 10.99 2.62 -8.39
C THR A 141 9.83 2.57 -9.40
N ALA A 142 8.96 1.56 -9.31
CA ALA A 142 7.79 1.46 -10.17
C ALA A 142 6.81 2.62 -9.96
N LEU A 143 6.54 3.01 -8.71
CA LEU A 143 5.68 4.16 -8.41
C LEU A 143 6.27 5.46 -8.97
N ARG A 144 7.59 5.68 -8.79
CA ARG A 144 8.27 6.84 -9.36
C ARG A 144 8.14 6.87 -10.88
N GLY A 145 8.40 5.74 -11.55
CA GLY A 145 8.24 5.61 -13.00
C GLY A 145 6.85 5.96 -13.48
N LEU A 146 5.82 5.40 -12.86
CA LEU A 146 4.41 5.72 -13.15
C LEU A 146 4.12 7.22 -12.99
N THR A 147 4.62 7.83 -11.91
CA THR A 147 4.39 9.26 -11.64
C THR A 147 5.11 10.15 -12.68
N VAL A 148 6.33 9.76 -13.11
CA VAL A 148 7.05 10.44 -14.18
C VAL A 148 6.27 10.35 -15.51
N ASP A 149 5.74 9.18 -15.86
CA ASP A 149 4.98 9.02 -17.10
C ASP A 149 3.70 9.87 -17.09
N LEU A 150 2.99 9.92 -15.98
CA LEU A 150 1.82 10.81 -15.80
C LEU A 150 2.21 12.30 -15.88
N ALA A 151 3.37 12.67 -15.35
CA ALA A 151 3.90 14.04 -15.46
C ALA A 151 4.30 14.39 -16.91
N ARG A 152 4.82 13.44 -17.67
CA ARG A 152 5.11 13.62 -19.12
C ARG A 152 3.85 13.87 -19.94
N ASP A 153 2.75 13.18 -19.60
CA ASP A 153 1.46 13.42 -20.25
C ASP A 153 0.97 14.87 -20.06
N LEU A 154 1.35 15.54 -18.97
CA LEU A 154 1.10 16.97 -18.73
C LEU A 154 1.95 17.90 -19.59
N ARG A 155 2.99 17.37 -20.26
CA ARG A 155 3.94 18.13 -21.06
C ARG A 155 4.65 19.24 -20.30
N VAL A 156 4.94 19.03 -19.01
CA VAL A 156 5.77 19.95 -18.21
C VAL A 156 7.23 19.90 -18.66
N THR A 157 8.00 20.94 -18.33
CA THR A 157 9.41 21.06 -18.78
C THR A 157 10.31 19.99 -18.12
N ASP A 158 10.05 19.66 -16.85
CA ASP A 158 10.82 18.70 -16.06
C ASP A 158 9.87 17.73 -15.33
N PRO A 159 9.45 16.65 -16.00
CA PRO A 159 8.54 15.67 -15.41
C PRO A 159 9.18 14.87 -14.28
N GLU A 160 10.49 14.64 -14.32
CA GLU A 160 11.22 13.95 -13.27
C GLU A 160 11.22 14.78 -11.98
N ALA A 161 11.52 16.08 -12.03
CA ALA A 161 11.48 16.95 -10.86
C ALA A 161 10.05 17.08 -10.30
N LEU A 162 9.03 17.14 -11.15
CA LEU A 162 7.65 17.13 -10.69
C LEU A 162 7.31 15.83 -9.95
N ALA A 163 7.64 14.68 -10.51
CA ALA A 163 7.38 13.38 -9.91
C ALA A 163 8.11 13.21 -8.57
N ASP A 164 9.39 13.57 -8.51
CA ASP A 164 10.20 13.50 -7.30
C ASP A 164 9.64 14.43 -6.20
N GLY A 165 9.22 15.65 -6.56
CA GLY A 165 8.57 16.57 -5.64
C GLY A 165 7.25 16.03 -5.08
N LEU A 166 6.41 15.43 -5.92
CA LEU A 166 5.16 14.80 -5.49
C LEU A 166 5.42 13.62 -4.55
N MET A 167 6.41 12.78 -4.84
CA MET A 167 6.80 11.67 -3.96
C MET A 167 7.29 12.18 -2.59
N LEU A 168 8.11 13.23 -2.56
CA LEU A 168 8.58 13.83 -1.30
C LEU A 168 7.42 14.37 -0.47
N ILE A 169 6.42 15.03 -1.08
CA ILE A 169 5.24 15.55 -0.39
C ILE A 169 4.39 14.39 0.16
N ILE A 170 4.17 13.34 -0.62
CA ILE A 170 3.41 12.14 -0.19
C ILE A 170 4.09 11.45 0.99
N GLU A 171 5.40 11.20 0.91
CA GLU A 171 6.16 10.59 2.02
C GLU A 171 6.18 11.49 3.25
N GLY A 172 6.28 12.81 3.07
CA GLY A 172 6.15 13.79 4.15
C GLY A 172 4.78 13.76 4.81
N ALA A 173 3.70 13.62 4.05
CA ALA A 173 2.35 13.48 4.59
C ALA A 173 2.19 12.18 5.39
N ILE A 174 2.72 11.05 4.90
CA ILE A 174 2.73 9.77 5.61
C ILE A 174 3.47 9.92 6.95
N ALA A 175 4.67 10.49 6.94
CA ALA A 175 5.49 10.65 8.13
C ALA A 175 4.85 11.61 9.16
N THR A 176 4.34 12.75 8.72
CA THR A 176 3.71 13.74 9.60
C THR A 176 2.39 13.26 10.19
N HIS A 177 1.66 12.39 9.49
CA HIS A 177 0.46 11.75 10.05
C HIS A 177 0.77 10.91 11.30
N HIS A 178 1.91 10.21 11.33
CA HIS A 178 2.34 9.46 12.52
C HIS A 178 2.58 10.34 13.75
N ILE A 179 2.99 11.59 13.52
CA ILE A 179 3.35 12.52 14.60
C ILE A 179 2.12 13.30 15.06
N PHE A 180 1.30 13.79 14.14
CA PHE A 180 0.25 14.77 14.40
C PHE A 180 -1.17 14.19 14.24
N GLY A 181 -1.31 12.95 13.77
CA GLY A 181 -2.61 12.34 13.51
C GLY A 181 -3.37 13.03 12.36
N SER A 182 -4.68 12.80 12.33
CA SER A 182 -5.58 13.31 11.30
C SER A 182 -5.72 14.84 11.26
N GLN A 183 -5.34 15.55 12.32
CA GLN A 183 -5.39 17.03 12.39
C GLN A 183 -4.07 17.71 12.01
N GLY A 184 -3.08 16.93 11.54
CA GLY A 184 -1.76 17.42 11.23
C GLY A 184 -1.58 17.91 9.78
N PRO A 185 -0.31 18.19 9.40
CA PRO A 185 0.06 18.70 8.07
C PRO A 185 -0.38 17.83 6.90
N ALA A 186 -0.61 16.52 7.14
CA ALA A 186 -1.09 15.58 6.12
C ALA A 186 -2.42 16.02 5.46
N GLN A 187 -3.25 16.82 6.14
CA GLN A 187 -4.45 17.42 5.55
C GLN A 187 -4.16 18.32 4.35
N SER A 188 -2.96 18.89 4.27
CA SER A 188 -2.55 19.77 3.17
C SER A 188 -2.00 19.01 1.96
N LEU A 189 -1.97 17.67 1.98
CA LEU A 189 -1.38 16.85 0.92
C LEU A 189 -1.87 17.26 -0.47
N THR A 190 -3.17 17.26 -0.69
CA THR A 190 -3.78 17.54 -2.00
C THR A 190 -3.51 18.97 -2.47
N VAL A 191 -3.70 19.96 -1.60
CA VAL A 191 -3.49 21.37 -1.98
C VAL A 191 -2.02 21.67 -2.26
N THR A 192 -1.09 21.06 -1.51
CA THR A 192 0.35 21.25 -1.71
C THR A 192 0.81 20.59 -3.02
N CYS A 193 0.33 19.39 -3.33
CA CYS A 193 0.59 18.74 -4.60
C CYS A 193 0.01 19.53 -5.78
N ASP A 194 -1.20 20.05 -5.66
CA ASP A 194 -1.81 20.89 -6.70
C ASP A 194 -1.02 22.18 -6.96
N ALA A 195 -0.51 22.83 -5.91
CA ALA A 195 0.36 23.99 -6.06
C ALA A 195 1.66 23.66 -6.79
N LEU A 196 2.28 22.50 -6.50
CA LEU A 196 3.48 22.04 -7.19
C LEU A 196 3.19 21.77 -8.68
N ILE A 197 2.11 21.04 -8.99
CA ILE A 197 1.69 20.78 -10.38
C ILE A 197 1.47 22.09 -11.13
N GLN A 198 0.77 23.03 -10.53
CA GLN A 198 0.48 24.33 -11.13
C GLN A 198 1.78 25.10 -11.45
N SER A 199 2.75 25.13 -10.53
CA SER A 199 4.03 25.82 -10.75
C SER A 199 4.84 25.23 -11.91
N HIS A 200 4.77 23.92 -12.13
CA HIS A 200 5.42 23.27 -13.29
C HIS A 200 4.69 23.55 -14.61
N LEU A 201 3.37 23.70 -14.59
CA LEU A 201 2.59 24.08 -15.78
C LEU A 201 2.85 25.54 -16.20
N GLU A 202 2.98 26.46 -15.24
CA GLU A 202 3.29 27.87 -15.53
C GLU A 202 4.68 28.07 -16.11
N ARG A 203 5.70 27.36 -15.61
CA ARG A 203 7.06 27.40 -16.16
C ARG A 203 7.15 26.93 -17.61
N ARG A 204 6.21 26.12 -18.09
CA ARG A 204 6.12 25.71 -19.49
C ARG A 204 5.71 26.87 -20.40
N MET A 205 4.96 27.86 -19.89
CA MET A 205 4.40 28.97 -20.65
C MET A 205 5.32 30.21 -20.69
N ALA A 206 6.35 30.23 -19.84
CA ALA A 206 7.35 31.29 -19.78
C ALA A 206 8.56 30.98 -20.66
#